data_431ee4d3676b0e44d05b372fed7d1d9e
#
_entry.id   431ee4d3676b0e44d05b372fed7d1d9e
#
_cell.length_a   1.000
_cell.length_b   1.000
_cell.length_c   1.000
_cell.angle_alpha   90.00
_cell.angle_beta   90.00
_cell.angle_gamma   90.00
#
_symmetry.space_group_name_H-M   'P 1'
#
loop_
_entity.id
_entity.type
_entity.pdbx_description
1 polymer ?
#
loop_
_entity_poly.entity_id
_entity_poly.type
_entity_poly.pdbx_seq_one_letter_code
_entity_poly.pdbx_strand_id
1 'polypeptide(L)'
;LNKIDYKNKKDIDNEPMNHSKKTVDRFKFINAGGNIQERMDELPDELKISNFYSRGNTMRLDMNSLAPTLVPGHSNFPVHPIEHRSITVREAAVITGFPLDYKFVGSHTKRCEHVGNAVPPPLAEAIAVECVKYLDGLDNNKRAIAQQA
;
A
#
# COMPACT_ATOMS: atom_id res chain seq x y z
N LEU A 1 8.48 2.07 9.74
CA LEU A 1 9.18 1.00 9.03
C LEU A 1 10.30 0.36 9.87
N ASN A 2 11.00 1.12 10.73
CA ASN A 2 12.13 0.63 11.55
C ASN A 2 11.76 -0.45 12.60
N LYS A 3 10.49 -0.77 12.80
CA LYS A 3 10.02 -1.79 13.75
C LYS A 3 9.69 -3.14 13.11
N ILE A 4 9.75 -3.23 11.79
CA ILE A 4 9.47 -4.49 11.09
C ILE A 4 10.76 -5.28 11.00
N ASP A 5 10.77 -6.48 11.54
CA ASP A 5 11.88 -7.42 11.35
C ASP A 5 11.83 -8.02 9.94
N TYR A 6 12.45 -7.32 9.00
CA TYR A 6 12.54 -7.75 7.59
C TYR A 6 13.27 -9.09 7.41
N LYS A 7 13.99 -9.55 8.41
CA LYS A 7 14.73 -10.81 8.36
C LYS A 7 13.92 -11.99 8.88
N ASN A 8 12.73 -11.74 9.42
CA ASN A 8 11.88 -12.80 9.92
C ASN A 8 11.24 -13.59 8.76
N LYS A 9 11.92 -14.64 8.33
CA LYS A 9 11.49 -15.57 7.28
C LYS A 9 10.18 -16.33 7.60
N LYS A 10 9.65 -16.21 8.82
CA LYS A 10 8.38 -16.84 9.22
C LYS A 10 7.15 -16.02 8.82
N ASP A 11 7.30 -14.74 8.54
CA ASP A 11 6.20 -13.91 8.08
C ASP A 11 6.11 -13.97 6.54
N ILE A 12 5.18 -14.76 6.03
CA ILE A 12 4.92 -14.94 4.60
C ILE A 12 4.53 -13.60 3.92
N ASP A 13 3.97 -12.65 4.67
CA ASP A 13 3.61 -11.33 4.15
C ASP A 13 4.83 -10.43 3.95
N ASN A 14 5.96 -10.79 4.55
CA ASN A 14 7.21 -10.06 4.42
C ASN A 14 8.15 -10.65 3.35
N GLU A 15 7.70 -11.60 2.56
CA GLU A 15 8.46 -12.13 1.44
C GLU A 15 8.55 -11.10 0.31
N PRO A 16 9.78 -10.75 -0.13
CA PRO A 16 9.96 -9.89 -1.29
C PRO A 16 9.40 -10.53 -2.56
N MET A 17 8.82 -9.70 -3.42
CA MET A 17 8.39 -10.13 -4.74
C MET A 17 9.60 -10.52 -5.60
N ASN A 18 9.50 -11.63 -6.29
CA ASN A 18 10.52 -12.06 -7.24
C ASN A 18 10.35 -11.32 -8.57
N HIS A 19 11.21 -10.33 -8.81
CA HIS A 19 11.25 -9.56 -10.06
C HIS A 19 12.28 -10.13 -11.03
N SER A 20 12.02 -9.99 -12.33
CA SER A 20 13.02 -10.28 -13.36
C SER A 20 14.24 -9.35 -13.21
N LYS A 21 15.42 -9.81 -13.63
CA LYS A 21 16.63 -8.99 -13.63
C LYS A 21 16.41 -7.64 -14.32
N LYS A 22 15.74 -7.64 -15.48
CA LYS A 22 15.40 -6.44 -16.23
C LYS A 22 14.57 -5.44 -15.40
N THR A 23 13.63 -5.92 -14.59
CA THR A 23 12.81 -5.08 -13.71
C THR A 23 13.65 -4.50 -12.57
N VAL A 24 14.50 -5.31 -11.96
CA VAL A 24 15.41 -4.85 -10.88
C VAL A 24 16.39 -3.81 -11.41
N ASP A 25 16.92 -4.01 -12.62
CA ASP A 25 17.82 -3.04 -13.24
C ASP A 25 17.14 -1.70 -13.52
N ARG A 26 15.86 -1.69 -13.91
CA ARG A 26 15.06 -0.46 -14.01
C ARG A 26 14.92 0.27 -12.68
N PHE A 27 14.72 -0.46 -11.59
CA PHE A 27 14.57 0.17 -10.27
C PHE A 27 15.77 1.03 -9.87
N LYS A 28 16.96 0.72 -10.36
CA LYS A 28 18.18 1.51 -10.09
C LYS A 28 18.13 2.93 -10.66
N PHE A 29 17.30 3.16 -11.68
CA PHE A 29 17.15 4.46 -12.33
C PHE A 29 16.01 5.30 -11.71
N ILE A 30 15.24 4.76 -10.76
CA ILE A 30 14.14 5.50 -10.13
C ILE A 30 14.66 6.17 -8.87
N ASN A 31 14.67 7.51 -8.87
CA ASN A 31 15.03 8.31 -7.69
C ASN A 31 13.99 8.16 -6.58
N ALA A 32 14.35 8.49 -5.33
CA ALA A 32 13.41 8.57 -4.22
C ALA A 32 12.29 9.58 -4.54
N GLY A 33 11.04 9.14 -4.38
CA GLY A 33 9.85 9.92 -4.73
C GLY A 33 9.57 10.09 -6.23
N GLY A 34 10.49 9.65 -7.10
CA GLY A 34 10.39 9.83 -8.55
C GLY A 34 9.74 8.65 -9.28
N ASN A 35 9.50 8.86 -10.57
CA ASN A 35 8.99 7.87 -11.50
C ASN A 35 10.04 7.54 -12.57
N ILE A 36 10.04 6.30 -13.07
CA ILE A 36 10.94 5.85 -14.15
C ILE A 36 10.81 6.71 -15.41
N GLN A 37 9.62 7.26 -15.67
CA GLN A 37 9.34 8.11 -16.83
C GLN A 37 10.19 9.39 -16.84
N GLU A 38 10.55 9.90 -15.67
CA GLU A 38 11.37 11.12 -15.53
C GLU A 38 12.80 10.92 -16.05
N ARG A 39 13.23 9.66 -16.18
CA ARG A 39 14.59 9.31 -16.57
C ARG A 39 14.65 8.38 -17.79
N MET A 40 13.61 8.38 -18.60
CA MET A 40 13.51 7.49 -19.78
C MET A 40 14.66 7.70 -20.76
N ASP A 41 15.16 8.93 -20.90
CA ASP A 41 16.26 9.24 -21.81
C ASP A 41 17.62 8.73 -21.32
N GLU A 42 17.74 8.50 -20.02
CA GLU A 42 18.96 7.97 -19.39
C GLU A 42 19.01 6.42 -19.38
N LEU A 43 17.86 5.78 -19.65
CA LEU A 43 17.80 4.33 -19.65
C LEU A 43 18.43 3.73 -20.92
N PRO A 44 19.20 2.64 -20.78
CA PRO A 44 19.54 1.78 -21.90
C PRO A 44 18.27 1.35 -22.67
N ASP A 45 18.36 1.22 -23.99
CA ASP A 45 17.20 0.92 -24.84
C ASP A 45 16.47 -0.36 -24.43
N GLU A 46 17.20 -1.37 -24.00
CA GLU A 46 16.63 -2.63 -23.51
C GLU A 46 15.82 -2.47 -22.20
N LEU A 47 16.04 -1.38 -21.43
CA LEU A 47 15.33 -1.08 -20.19
C LEU A 47 14.17 -0.11 -20.39
N LYS A 48 14.07 0.56 -21.51
CA LYS A 48 12.98 1.50 -21.81
C LYS A 48 11.61 0.80 -21.75
N ILE A 49 10.61 1.54 -21.35
CA ILE A 49 9.20 1.13 -21.30
C ILE A 49 8.35 2.08 -22.13
N SER A 50 7.17 1.63 -22.52
CA SER A 50 6.20 2.50 -23.22
C SER A 50 5.78 3.68 -22.33
N ASN A 51 5.59 4.86 -22.91
CA ASN A 51 5.10 6.04 -22.21
C ASN A 51 3.69 5.84 -21.62
N PHE A 52 2.94 4.88 -22.13
CA PHE A 52 1.62 4.48 -21.58
C PHE A 52 1.72 3.45 -20.45
N TYR A 53 2.92 2.96 -20.13
CA TYR A 53 3.10 1.99 -19.06
C TYR A 53 3.09 2.72 -17.71
N SER A 54 1.94 2.66 -17.03
CA SER A 54 1.77 3.22 -15.70
C SER A 54 1.36 2.10 -14.73
N ARG A 55 2.29 1.69 -13.88
CA ARG A 55 2.07 0.74 -12.78
C ARG A 55 2.75 1.27 -11.52
N GLY A 56 2.29 0.84 -10.34
CA GLY A 56 2.89 1.26 -9.07
C GLY A 56 4.41 1.02 -9.01
N ASN A 57 4.89 -0.08 -9.58
CA ASN A 57 6.32 -0.40 -9.61
C ASN A 57 7.16 0.45 -10.59
N THR A 58 6.59 1.48 -11.19
CA THR A 58 7.33 2.51 -11.94
C THR A 58 7.72 3.70 -11.07
N MET A 59 7.28 3.73 -9.83
CA MET A 59 7.53 4.80 -8.87
C MET A 59 8.23 4.26 -7.63
N ARG A 60 9.20 5.01 -7.10
CA ARG A 60 9.88 4.73 -5.83
C ARG A 60 9.29 5.58 -4.71
N LEU A 61 9.07 4.94 -3.56
CA LEU A 61 8.70 5.69 -2.34
C LEU A 61 9.85 6.59 -1.89
N ASP A 62 9.50 7.65 -1.17
CA ASP A 62 10.44 8.50 -0.46
C ASP A 62 10.25 8.33 1.06
N MET A 63 11.36 8.25 1.79
CA MET A 63 11.35 8.13 3.26
C MET A 63 10.80 9.36 3.97
N ASN A 64 10.83 10.53 3.32
CA ASN A 64 10.48 11.82 3.90
C ASN A 64 9.12 12.35 3.39
N SER A 65 8.42 11.57 2.57
CA SER A 65 7.15 11.99 1.97
C SER A 65 6.02 11.01 2.32
N LEU A 66 4.78 11.45 2.16
CA LEU A 66 3.63 10.58 2.30
C LEU A 66 3.61 9.54 1.17
N ALA A 67 3.25 8.31 1.52
CA ALA A 67 3.06 7.27 0.52
C ALA A 67 1.82 7.58 -0.35
N PRO A 68 1.87 7.30 -1.65
CA PRO A 68 0.70 7.39 -2.52
C PRO A 68 -0.31 6.31 -2.17
N THR A 69 -1.53 6.46 -2.67
CA THR A 69 -2.55 5.42 -2.59
C THR A 69 -2.04 4.13 -3.24
N LEU A 70 -2.08 3.03 -2.48
CA LEU A 70 -1.70 1.74 -3.00
C LEU A 70 -2.79 1.17 -3.90
N VAL A 71 -2.40 0.75 -5.11
CA VAL A 71 -3.31 0.14 -6.08
C VAL A 71 -3.27 -1.38 -5.95
N PRO A 72 -4.42 -2.08 -6.02
CA PRO A 72 -4.48 -3.53 -5.94
C PRO A 72 -3.62 -4.23 -7.00
N GLY A 73 -3.02 -5.36 -6.62
CA GLY A 73 -2.26 -6.22 -7.51
C GLY A 73 -0.75 -6.18 -7.31
N HIS A 74 -0.14 -7.33 -7.49
CA HIS A 74 1.28 -7.55 -7.19
C HIS A 74 2.25 -6.67 -7.99
N SER A 75 1.92 -6.30 -9.23
CA SER A 75 2.76 -5.42 -10.06
C SER A 75 2.50 -3.92 -9.83
N ASN A 76 1.58 -3.57 -8.93
CA ASN A 76 1.19 -2.19 -8.66
C ASN A 76 1.82 -1.64 -7.37
N PHE A 77 2.50 -2.47 -6.60
CA PHE A 77 3.21 -1.98 -5.42
C PHE A 77 4.43 -1.14 -5.84
N PRO A 78 4.63 0.04 -5.23
CA PRO A 78 5.75 0.91 -5.53
C PRO A 78 7.09 0.27 -5.14
N VAL A 79 8.16 0.84 -5.65
CA VAL A 79 9.52 0.44 -5.32
C VAL A 79 9.87 0.91 -3.91
N HIS A 80 10.54 0.05 -3.15
CA HIS A 80 11.03 0.35 -1.80
C HIS A 80 11.96 1.58 -1.84
N PRO A 81 11.91 2.49 -0.84
CA PRO A 81 12.65 3.75 -0.89
C PRO A 81 14.16 3.59 -1.01
N ILE A 82 14.72 2.50 -0.48
CA ILE A 82 16.17 2.24 -0.46
C ILE A 82 16.56 1.07 -1.35
N GLU A 83 15.81 -0.03 -1.30
CA GLU A 83 16.15 -1.27 -1.98
C GLU A 83 15.60 -1.32 -3.41
N HIS A 84 16.24 -2.11 -4.28
CA HIS A 84 15.81 -2.28 -5.68
C HIS A 84 14.80 -3.42 -5.82
N ARG A 85 13.69 -3.32 -5.10
CA ARG A 85 12.55 -4.23 -5.13
C ARG A 85 11.24 -3.47 -4.89
N SER A 86 10.11 -4.04 -5.21
CA SER A 86 8.83 -3.51 -4.72
C SER A 86 8.71 -3.72 -3.22
N ILE A 87 7.86 -2.95 -2.57
CA ILE A 87 7.51 -3.19 -1.16
C ILE A 87 6.82 -4.55 -1.01
N THR A 88 6.97 -5.16 0.16
CA THR A 88 6.30 -6.41 0.53
C THR A 88 4.84 -6.17 0.90
N VAL A 89 4.05 -7.25 1.01
CA VAL A 89 2.67 -7.18 1.53
C VAL A 89 2.66 -6.59 2.94
N ARG A 90 3.62 -6.96 3.79
CA ARG A 90 3.75 -6.44 5.15
C ARG A 90 4.07 -4.95 5.18
N GLU A 91 4.98 -4.49 4.35
CA GLU A 91 5.30 -3.06 4.22
C GLU A 91 4.10 -2.25 3.72
N ALA A 92 3.39 -2.77 2.72
CA ALA A 92 2.16 -2.18 2.23
C ALA A 92 1.07 -2.11 3.31
N ALA A 93 0.89 -3.18 4.09
CA ALA A 93 -0.05 -3.23 5.20
C ALA A 93 0.25 -2.18 6.27
N VAL A 94 1.53 -1.99 6.61
CA VAL A 94 1.96 -0.95 7.57
C VAL A 94 1.67 0.45 7.06
N ILE A 95 1.96 0.71 5.78
CA ILE A 95 1.66 1.99 5.14
C ILE A 95 0.17 2.31 5.19
N THR A 96 -0.70 1.30 5.03
CA THR A 96 -2.16 1.45 5.10
C THR A 96 -2.72 1.41 6.52
N GLY A 97 -1.88 1.22 7.55
CA GLY A 97 -2.28 1.26 8.96
C GLY A 97 -2.85 -0.04 9.50
N PHE A 98 -2.63 -1.19 8.85
CA PHE A 98 -2.99 -2.47 9.44
C PHE A 98 -2.14 -2.78 10.68
N PRO A 99 -2.69 -3.50 11.69
CA PRO A 99 -1.91 -4.01 12.80
C PRO A 99 -0.75 -4.89 12.34
N LEU A 100 0.37 -4.85 13.06
CA LEU A 100 1.59 -5.59 12.67
C LEU A 100 1.41 -7.11 12.68
N ASP A 101 0.48 -7.61 13.47
CA ASP A 101 0.15 -9.03 13.61
C ASP A 101 -0.98 -9.49 12.68
N TYR A 102 -1.58 -8.57 11.91
CA TYR A 102 -2.61 -8.91 10.93
C TYR A 102 -2.03 -9.81 9.85
N LYS A 103 -2.70 -10.93 9.55
CA LYS A 103 -2.26 -11.91 8.56
C LYS A 103 -3.19 -11.94 7.37
N PHE A 104 -2.62 -11.78 6.19
CA PHE A 104 -3.35 -11.94 4.95
C PHE A 104 -3.33 -13.40 4.52
N VAL A 105 -4.43 -13.87 3.93
CA VAL A 105 -4.57 -15.25 3.47
C VAL A 105 -4.60 -15.34 1.94
N GLY A 106 -4.24 -16.51 1.41
CA GLY A 106 -4.23 -16.77 -0.02
C GLY A 106 -2.85 -16.64 -0.67
N SER A 107 -2.83 -16.69 -2.00
CA SER A 107 -1.60 -16.53 -2.78
C SER A 107 -1.01 -15.13 -2.60
N HIS A 108 0.28 -14.95 -2.91
CA HIS A 108 0.94 -13.63 -2.86
C HIS A 108 0.15 -12.55 -3.62
N THR A 109 -0.34 -12.86 -4.83
CA THR A 109 -1.16 -11.93 -5.62
C THR A 109 -2.44 -11.54 -4.88
N LYS A 110 -3.14 -12.50 -4.27
CA LYS A 110 -4.36 -12.22 -3.52
C LYS A 110 -4.09 -11.37 -2.28
N ARG A 111 -3.01 -11.60 -1.58
CA ARG A 111 -2.62 -10.77 -0.42
C ARG A 111 -2.31 -9.34 -0.84
N CYS A 112 -1.64 -9.12 -1.98
CA CYS A 112 -1.45 -7.79 -2.55
C CYS A 112 -2.78 -7.11 -2.91
N GLU A 113 -3.73 -7.86 -3.50
CA GLU A 113 -5.07 -7.35 -3.81
C GLU A 113 -5.84 -6.96 -2.56
N HIS A 114 -5.78 -7.76 -1.50
CA HIS A 114 -6.45 -7.48 -0.23
C HIS A 114 -5.99 -6.16 0.38
N VAL A 115 -4.67 -5.93 0.43
CA VAL A 115 -4.13 -4.67 0.97
C VAL A 115 -4.55 -3.47 0.11
N GLY A 116 -4.42 -3.59 -1.22
CA GLY A 116 -4.72 -2.48 -2.13
C GLY A 116 -6.21 -2.14 -2.23
N ASN A 117 -7.11 -3.12 -1.95
CA ASN A 117 -8.57 -2.90 -1.94
C ASN A 117 -9.11 -2.47 -0.57
N ALA A 118 -8.29 -2.53 0.47
CA ALA A 118 -8.75 -2.24 1.81
C ALA A 118 -8.93 -0.73 2.04
N VAL A 119 -9.98 -0.37 2.75
CA VAL A 119 -10.03 0.95 3.41
C VAL A 119 -9.03 0.90 4.57
N PRO A 120 -8.13 1.89 4.71
CA PRO A 120 -7.19 1.92 5.81
C PRO A 120 -7.91 1.80 7.17
N PRO A 121 -7.53 0.85 8.04
CA PRO A 121 -8.24 0.63 9.31
C PRO A 121 -8.44 1.89 10.17
N PRO A 122 -7.44 2.80 10.32
CA PRO A 122 -7.66 4.04 11.06
C PRO A 122 -8.71 4.96 10.44
N LEU A 123 -8.81 5.00 9.11
CA LEU A 123 -9.85 5.78 8.42
C LEU A 123 -11.23 5.15 8.63
N ALA A 124 -11.33 3.83 8.51
CA ALA A 124 -12.58 3.10 8.76
C ALA A 124 -13.07 3.30 10.18
N GLU A 125 -12.16 3.26 11.17
CA GLU A 125 -12.49 3.53 12.58
C GLU A 125 -13.02 4.95 12.78
N ALA A 126 -12.36 5.96 12.23
CA ALA A 126 -12.80 7.35 12.33
C ALA A 126 -14.22 7.55 11.75
N ILE A 127 -14.51 6.94 10.59
CA ILE A 127 -15.84 6.99 9.99
C ILE A 127 -16.87 6.26 10.86
N ALA A 128 -16.53 5.09 11.38
CA ALA A 128 -17.42 4.29 12.21
C ALA A 128 -17.81 5.03 13.50
N VAL A 129 -16.88 5.73 14.14
CA VAL A 129 -17.14 6.55 15.33
C VAL A 129 -18.21 7.63 15.04
N GLU A 130 -18.12 8.33 13.93
CA GLU A 130 -19.11 9.34 13.56
C GLU A 130 -20.49 8.72 13.21
N CYS A 131 -20.48 7.56 12.54
CA CYS A 131 -21.73 6.82 12.29
C CYS A 131 -22.44 6.41 13.58
N VAL A 132 -21.70 5.90 14.58
CA VAL A 132 -22.26 5.53 15.88
C VAL A 132 -22.87 6.75 16.59
N LYS A 133 -22.14 7.86 16.66
CA LYS A 133 -22.66 9.11 17.26
C LYS A 133 -23.97 9.56 16.61
N TYR A 134 -24.05 9.48 15.28
CA TYR A 134 -25.27 9.83 14.55
C TYR A 134 -26.44 8.92 14.90
N LEU A 135 -26.22 7.60 14.95
CA LEU A 135 -27.23 6.61 15.29
C LEU A 135 -27.76 6.79 16.74
N ASP A 136 -26.84 6.99 17.69
CA ASP A 136 -27.20 7.26 19.09
C ASP A 136 -28.04 8.53 19.23
N GLY A 137 -27.75 9.57 18.47
CA GLY A 137 -28.55 10.80 18.38
C GLY A 137 -29.96 10.56 17.87
N LEU A 138 -30.12 9.70 16.85
CA LEU A 138 -31.46 9.34 16.35
C LEU A 138 -32.28 8.55 17.37
N ASP A 139 -31.68 7.62 18.10
CA ASP A 139 -32.36 6.81 19.11
C ASP A 139 -32.78 7.66 20.30
N ASN A 140 -31.97 8.61 20.73
CA ASN A 140 -32.33 9.56 21.80
C ASN A 140 -33.50 10.44 21.38
N ASN A 141 -33.54 10.94 20.15
CA ASN A 141 -34.65 11.72 19.62
C ASN A 141 -35.95 10.91 19.57
N LYS A 142 -35.93 9.65 19.13
CA LYS A 142 -37.11 8.76 19.13
C LYS A 142 -37.64 8.52 20.53
N ARG A 143 -36.76 8.28 21.51
CA ARG A 143 -37.12 8.09 22.91
C ARG A 143 -37.76 9.36 23.51
N ALA A 144 -37.23 10.54 23.22
CA ALA A 144 -37.77 11.81 23.67
C ALA A 144 -39.18 12.07 23.11
N ILE A 145 -39.42 11.78 21.83
CA ILE A 145 -40.74 11.89 21.18
C ILE A 145 -41.76 10.91 21.82
N ALA A 146 -41.33 9.65 22.06
CA ALA A 146 -42.20 8.63 22.66
C ALA A 146 -42.57 8.92 24.12
N GLN A 147 -41.81 9.75 24.84
CA GLN A 147 -42.13 10.17 26.21
C GLN A 147 -43.08 11.39 26.28
N GLN A 148 -43.30 12.07 25.16
CA GLN A 148 -44.19 13.24 25.06
C GLN A 148 -45.58 12.91 24.49
N ALA A 149 -45.77 11.67 24.04
CA ALA A 149 -47.06 11.16 23.52
C ALA A 149 -47.80 10.33 24.55
#